data_241e5a7eaac510b6fd881add3672556f
#
_entry.id   241e5a7eaac510b6fd881add3672556f
#
_cell.length_a   1.000
_cell.length_b   1.000
_cell.length_c   1.000
_cell.angle_alpha   90.00
_cell.angle_beta   90.00
_cell.angle_gamma   90.00
#
_symmetry.space_group_name_H-M   'P 1'
#
loop_
_entity.id
_entity.type
_entity.pdbx_description
1 polymer ?
#
loop_
_entity_poly.entity_id
_entity_poly.type
_entity_poly.pdbx_seq_one_letter_code
_entity_poly.pdbx_strand_id
1 'polypeptide(L)'
;ETAAQQTSYSVVFCSALGGDVKSKENYVKYLSNGVVDAVILYGSYRSDESMIKYIQDNEQIEFVMIENDVPSLQSNKLLIDNFGGAKNAVNYLKEKKHRKIAHICGNPNKKVTIERFNGYIQAMQEADLEVKEGYIQYSSADYRSGYERMNALLDLEERPTAVFCSDDALASYAVRAVLDRGLRVPEDISIMGFDNQRILPDRYRGPEITTVEQPLYTIGMDSIRLVSERLSNTDTKMPVRKMYETKIIERETVCEYHG
;
A
#
# COMPACT_ATOMS: atom_id res chain seq x y z
N GLU A 1 2.65 -2.81 -19.01
CA GLU A 1 2.83 -2.59 -20.48
C GLU A 1 4.18 -3.12 -20.95
N THR A 2 5.32 -2.69 -20.36
CA THR A 2 6.67 -3.09 -20.80
C THR A 2 6.85 -4.61 -20.91
N ALA A 3 6.35 -5.37 -19.93
CA ALA A 3 6.41 -6.83 -19.98
C ALA A 3 5.56 -7.41 -21.11
N ALA A 4 4.38 -6.85 -21.34
CA ALA A 4 3.48 -7.31 -22.40
C ALA A 4 4.05 -7.07 -23.81
N GLN A 5 4.82 -5.99 -24.00
CA GLN A 5 5.51 -5.73 -25.27
C GLN A 5 6.55 -6.82 -25.66
N GLN A 6 7.00 -7.62 -24.69
CA GLN A 6 7.90 -8.76 -24.91
C GLN A 6 7.14 -10.08 -25.19
N THR A 7 5.82 -10.02 -25.23
CA THR A 7 4.93 -11.16 -25.50
C THR A 7 4.03 -10.84 -26.69
N SER A 8 3.25 -11.82 -27.14
CA SER A 8 2.19 -11.62 -28.15
C SER A 8 0.88 -11.10 -27.56
N TYR A 9 0.83 -10.83 -26.26
CA TYR A 9 -0.40 -10.41 -25.57
C TYR A 9 -0.57 -8.90 -25.53
N SER A 10 -1.81 -8.44 -25.63
CA SER A 10 -2.23 -7.06 -25.39
C SER A 10 -2.79 -6.92 -23.97
N VAL A 11 -2.56 -5.76 -23.32
CA VAL A 11 -3.09 -5.48 -21.99
C VAL A 11 -4.21 -4.44 -22.07
N VAL A 12 -5.36 -4.80 -21.49
CA VAL A 12 -6.50 -3.89 -21.32
C VAL A 12 -6.59 -3.49 -19.85
N PHE A 13 -6.56 -2.21 -19.56
CA PHE A 13 -6.70 -1.70 -18.20
C PHE A 13 -8.16 -1.36 -17.91
N CYS A 14 -8.68 -1.93 -16.82
CA CYS A 14 -9.99 -1.61 -16.28
C CYS A 14 -9.83 -1.10 -14.85
N SER A 15 -10.50 0.00 -14.52
CA SER A 15 -10.47 0.59 -13.18
C SER A 15 -11.88 0.74 -12.63
N ALA A 16 -12.12 0.20 -11.42
CA ALA A 16 -13.33 0.45 -10.66
C ALA A 16 -13.05 1.58 -9.65
N LEU A 17 -13.62 2.75 -9.91
CA LEU A 17 -13.47 3.92 -9.05
C LEU A 17 -14.05 3.66 -7.65
N GLY A 18 -13.33 4.11 -6.63
CA GLY A 18 -13.79 4.05 -5.23
C GLY A 18 -13.88 2.65 -4.62
N GLY A 19 -13.38 1.61 -5.29
CA GLY A 19 -13.45 0.25 -4.77
C GLY A 19 -14.85 -0.37 -4.83
N ASP A 20 -15.73 0.15 -5.71
CA ASP A 20 -17.06 -0.41 -5.93
C ASP A 20 -16.99 -1.85 -6.43
N VAL A 21 -17.37 -2.78 -5.53
CA VAL A 21 -17.35 -4.23 -5.78
C VAL A 21 -18.21 -4.60 -6.99
N LYS A 22 -19.38 -3.99 -7.14
CA LYS A 22 -20.31 -4.30 -8.23
C LYS A 22 -19.75 -3.92 -9.59
N SER A 23 -19.05 -2.80 -9.70
CA SER A 23 -18.35 -2.41 -10.93
C SER A 23 -17.22 -3.39 -11.26
N LYS A 24 -16.45 -3.82 -10.26
CA LYS A 24 -15.41 -4.85 -10.44
C LYS A 24 -16.01 -6.18 -10.92
N GLU A 25 -17.07 -6.66 -10.27
CA GLU A 25 -17.77 -7.88 -10.67
C GLU A 25 -18.26 -7.81 -12.12
N ASN A 26 -18.85 -6.69 -12.53
CA ASN A 26 -19.33 -6.52 -13.89
C ASN A 26 -18.18 -6.55 -14.91
N TYR A 27 -17.05 -5.88 -14.63
CA TYR A 27 -15.86 -5.95 -15.49
C TYR A 27 -15.34 -7.37 -15.60
N VAL A 28 -15.20 -8.06 -14.48
CA VAL A 28 -14.68 -9.42 -14.48
C VAL A 28 -15.61 -10.36 -15.25
N LYS A 29 -16.92 -10.32 -14.98
CA LYS A 29 -17.92 -11.14 -15.73
C LYS A 29 -17.91 -10.86 -17.22
N TYR A 30 -17.79 -9.59 -17.62
CA TYR A 30 -17.72 -9.21 -19.03
C TYR A 30 -16.45 -9.74 -19.69
N LEU A 31 -15.30 -9.58 -19.03
CA LEU A 31 -14.00 -9.97 -19.57
C LEU A 31 -13.83 -11.50 -19.61
N SER A 32 -14.36 -12.22 -18.60
CA SER A 32 -14.25 -13.68 -18.51
C SER A 32 -15.04 -14.44 -19.59
N ASN A 33 -15.97 -13.79 -20.26
CA ASN A 33 -16.77 -14.38 -21.35
C ASN A 33 -16.01 -14.50 -22.69
N GLY A 34 -14.73 -14.83 -22.66
CA GLY A 34 -13.90 -15.03 -23.85
C GLY A 34 -13.38 -13.74 -24.49
N VAL A 35 -13.48 -12.61 -23.80
CA VAL A 35 -12.91 -11.33 -24.26
C VAL A 35 -11.44 -11.23 -23.97
N VAL A 36 -10.96 -11.86 -22.89
CA VAL A 36 -9.55 -11.91 -22.50
C VAL A 36 -9.14 -13.35 -22.16
N ASP A 37 -7.84 -13.64 -22.31
CA ASP A 37 -7.26 -14.97 -22.02
C ASP A 37 -6.90 -15.11 -20.53
N ALA A 38 -6.64 -14.02 -19.84
CA ALA A 38 -6.28 -13.99 -18.43
C ALA A 38 -6.68 -12.69 -17.74
N VAL A 39 -6.80 -12.73 -16.41
CA VAL A 39 -7.09 -11.56 -15.56
C VAL A 39 -5.99 -11.39 -14.52
N ILE A 40 -5.43 -10.18 -14.45
CA ILE A 40 -4.57 -9.76 -13.35
C ILE A 40 -5.37 -8.78 -12.48
N LEU A 41 -5.72 -9.20 -11.27
CA LEU A 41 -6.45 -8.37 -10.31
C LEU A 41 -5.48 -7.70 -9.35
N TYR A 42 -5.42 -6.37 -9.38
CA TYR A 42 -4.69 -5.57 -8.41
C TYR A 42 -5.65 -4.96 -7.38
N GLY A 43 -5.31 -5.09 -6.11
CA GLY A 43 -6.03 -4.47 -5.02
C GLY A 43 -6.33 -5.41 -3.86
N SER A 44 -6.63 -4.84 -2.71
CA SER A 44 -6.67 -5.54 -1.44
C SER A 44 -7.94 -5.28 -0.62
N TYR A 45 -9.08 -5.00 -1.26
CA TYR A 45 -10.33 -4.84 -0.54
C TYR A 45 -10.84 -6.18 -0.03
N ARG A 46 -11.26 -6.23 1.24
CA ARG A 46 -11.88 -7.42 1.85
C ARG A 46 -13.14 -7.88 1.12
N SER A 47 -13.86 -6.94 0.52
CA SER A 47 -15.08 -7.20 -0.25
C SER A 47 -14.84 -7.93 -1.57
N ASP A 48 -13.61 -8.03 -2.05
CA ASP A 48 -13.29 -8.68 -3.32
C ASP A 48 -13.35 -10.22 -3.25
N GLU A 49 -13.41 -10.81 -2.05
CA GLU A 49 -13.36 -12.27 -1.85
C GLU A 49 -14.46 -13.02 -2.59
N SER A 50 -15.70 -12.54 -2.54
CA SER A 50 -16.83 -13.17 -3.21
C SER A 50 -16.68 -13.17 -4.74
N MET A 51 -16.20 -12.07 -5.28
CA MET A 51 -15.91 -11.93 -6.71
C MET A 51 -14.79 -12.86 -7.16
N ILE A 52 -13.69 -12.92 -6.41
CA ILE A 52 -12.54 -13.76 -6.70
C ILE A 52 -12.96 -15.24 -6.68
N LYS A 53 -13.76 -15.63 -5.68
CA LYS A 53 -14.32 -16.98 -5.59
C LYS A 53 -15.22 -17.31 -6.78
N TYR A 54 -16.09 -16.37 -7.19
CA TYR A 54 -16.93 -16.56 -8.37
C TYR A 54 -16.09 -16.84 -9.62
N ILE A 55 -15.02 -16.07 -9.85
CA ILE A 55 -14.12 -16.28 -11.00
C ILE A 55 -13.49 -17.67 -10.95
N GLN A 56 -12.98 -18.07 -9.79
CA GLN A 56 -12.32 -19.36 -9.62
C GLN A 56 -13.26 -20.54 -9.83
N ASP A 57 -14.52 -20.42 -9.40
CA ASP A 57 -15.50 -21.52 -9.44
C ASP A 57 -16.19 -21.64 -10.80
N ASN A 58 -16.28 -20.56 -11.58
CA ASN A 58 -17.13 -20.51 -12.77
C ASN A 58 -16.38 -20.22 -14.07
N GLU A 59 -15.14 -19.76 -14.00
CA GLU A 59 -14.43 -19.29 -15.18
C GLU A 59 -13.18 -20.15 -15.43
N GLN A 60 -13.05 -20.63 -16.65
CA GLN A 60 -11.83 -21.30 -17.12
C GLN A 60 -10.78 -20.28 -17.59
N ILE A 61 -10.61 -19.20 -16.82
CA ILE A 61 -9.69 -18.12 -17.15
C ILE A 61 -8.49 -18.15 -16.20
N GLU A 62 -7.31 -17.93 -16.74
CA GLU A 62 -6.11 -17.82 -15.91
C GLU A 62 -6.15 -16.54 -15.07
N PHE A 63 -5.81 -16.66 -13.79
CA PHE A 63 -5.99 -15.59 -12.84
C PHE A 63 -4.78 -15.38 -11.93
N VAL A 64 -4.31 -14.13 -11.84
CA VAL A 64 -3.22 -13.72 -10.96
C VAL A 64 -3.70 -12.58 -10.05
N MET A 65 -3.51 -12.74 -8.75
CA MET A 65 -3.81 -11.71 -7.76
C MET A 65 -2.54 -10.98 -7.35
N ILE A 66 -2.61 -9.65 -7.32
CA ILE A 66 -1.56 -8.78 -6.78
C ILE A 66 -2.11 -8.08 -5.54
N GLU A 67 -1.37 -8.13 -4.42
CA GLU A 67 -1.75 -7.56 -3.11
C GLU A 67 -3.05 -8.12 -2.50
N ASN A 68 -3.54 -9.24 -2.98
CA ASN A 68 -4.71 -9.87 -2.39
C ASN A 68 -4.39 -11.30 -2.00
N ASP A 69 -4.39 -11.57 -0.70
CA ASP A 69 -4.24 -12.92 -0.16
C ASP A 69 -5.57 -13.36 0.47
N VAL A 70 -6.37 -14.08 -0.30
CA VAL A 70 -7.56 -14.76 0.19
C VAL A 70 -7.16 -16.18 0.56
N PRO A 71 -7.07 -16.53 1.86
CA PRO A 71 -6.53 -17.82 2.30
C PRO A 71 -7.31 -19.03 1.79
N SER A 72 -8.63 -18.88 1.63
CA SER A 72 -9.53 -19.93 1.14
C SER A 72 -9.36 -20.27 -0.33
N LEU A 73 -8.61 -19.44 -1.11
CA LEU A 73 -8.50 -19.58 -2.55
C LEU A 73 -7.11 -20.05 -2.98
N GLN A 74 -7.08 -21.11 -3.78
CA GLN A 74 -5.90 -21.61 -4.44
C GLN A 74 -5.71 -20.90 -5.79
N SER A 75 -5.00 -19.79 -5.78
CA SER A 75 -4.74 -18.96 -6.97
C SER A 75 -3.31 -18.42 -6.96
N ASN A 76 -2.84 -17.99 -8.13
CA ASN A 76 -1.55 -17.32 -8.23
C ASN A 76 -1.58 -15.99 -7.49
N LYS A 77 -0.65 -15.77 -6.56
CA LYS A 77 -0.58 -14.61 -5.66
C LYS A 77 0.81 -13.99 -5.68
N LEU A 78 0.85 -12.74 -6.05
CA LEU A 78 2.05 -11.90 -5.97
C LEU A 78 1.82 -10.85 -4.88
N LEU A 79 2.43 -11.04 -3.73
CA LEU A 79 2.15 -10.30 -2.51
C LEU A 79 3.31 -9.37 -2.16
N ILE A 80 3.01 -8.27 -1.51
CA ILE A 80 4.00 -7.33 -0.98
C ILE A 80 4.05 -7.49 0.53
N ASP A 81 5.25 -7.48 1.10
CA ASP A 81 5.43 -7.52 2.55
C ASP A 81 5.11 -6.14 3.18
N ASN A 82 3.81 -5.84 3.23
CA ASN A 82 3.30 -4.61 3.85
C ASN A 82 3.57 -4.58 5.37
N PHE A 83 3.48 -5.74 6.03
CA PHE A 83 3.74 -5.85 7.47
C PHE A 83 5.22 -5.57 7.77
N GLY A 84 6.13 -6.28 7.09
CA GLY A 84 7.57 -6.08 7.27
C GLY A 84 8.01 -4.69 6.86
N GLY A 85 7.47 -4.15 5.76
CA GLY A 85 7.74 -2.79 5.31
C GLY A 85 7.36 -1.72 6.34
N ALA A 86 6.18 -1.83 6.95
CA ALA A 86 5.73 -0.92 8.00
C ALA A 86 6.56 -1.07 9.28
N LYS A 87 6.89 -2.31 9.66
CA LYS A 87 7.79 -2.59 10.78
C LYS A 87 9.16 -1.96 10.57
N ASN A 88 9.72 -2.08 9.38
CA ASN A 88 11.02 -1.48 9.01
C ASN A 88 10.94 0.06 9.01
N ALA A 89 9.83 0.66 8.57
CA ALA A 89 9.61 2.09 8.63
C ALA A 89 9.68 2.63 10.06
N VAL A 90 9.01 1.97 11.00
CA VAL A 90 9.06 2.38 12.42
C VAL A 90 10.44 2.14 13.02
N ASN A 91 11.11 1.05 12.69
CA ASN A 91 12.48 0.78 13.14
C ASN A 91 13.45 1.87 12.62
N TYR A 92 13.30 2.29 11.37
CA TYR A 92 14.08 3.40 10.80
C TYR A 92 13.87 4.71 11.59
N LEU A 93 12.60 5.08 11.89
CA LEU A 93 12.31 6.24 12.72
C LEU A 93 12.94 6.12 14.13
N LYS A 94 12.92 4.92 14.69
CA LYS A 94 13.57 4.62 15.98
C LYS A 94 15.10 4.75 15.91
N GLU A 95 15.74 4.32 14.82
CA GLU A 95 17.17 4.51 14.56
C GLU A 95 17.54 6.00 14.44
N LYS A 96 16.62 6.81 13.89
CA LYS A 96 16.69 8.29 13.90
C LYS A 96 16.34 8.90 15.29
N LYS A 97 16.35 8.09 16.36
CA LYS A 97 16.13 8.47 17.77
C LYS A 97 14.72 8.93 18.13
N HIS A 98 13.75 8.80 17.25
CA HIS A 98 12.35 9.04 17.61
C HIS A 98 11.83 7.98 18.57
N ARG A 99 11.05 8.42 19.57
CA ARG A 99 10.41 7.56 20.57
C ARG A 99 8.89 7.80 20.65
N LYS A 100 8.46 8.99 20.28
CA LYS A 100 7.06 9.39 20.18
C LYS A 100 6.66 9.33 18.71
N ILE A 101 6.25 8.15 18.26
CA ILE A 101 5.93 7.86 16.87
C ILE A 101 4.43 7.61 16.74
N ALA A 102 3.73 8.45 15.97
CA ALA A 102 2.31 8.27 15.68
C ALA A 102 2.09 7.58 14.32
N HIS A 103 0.88 7.09 14.08
CA HIS A 103 0.50 6.47 12.82
C HIS A 103 -0.79 7.06 12.25
N ILE A 104 -0.73 7.55 11.01
CA ILE A 104 -1.92 7.90 10.22
C ILE A 104 -2.26 6.70 9.35
N CYS A 105 -3.28 5.94 9.77
CA CYS A 105 -3.76 4.75 9.07
C CYS A 105 -4.51 5.14 7.79
N GLY A 106 -4.43 4.28 6.78
CA GLY A 106 -5.26 4.36 5.59
C GLY A 106 -6.69 3.85 5.80
N ASN A 107 -7.39 3.58 4.71
CA ASN A 107 -8.75 3.03 4.76
C ASN A 107 -8.77 1.64 5.42
N PRO A 108 -9.51 1.43 6.53
CA PRO A 108 -9.54 0.17 7.27
C PRO A 108 -10.17 -1.00 6.51
N ASN A 109 -10.88 -0.74 5.41
CA ASN A 109 -11.43 -1.79 4.54
C ASN A 109 -10.39 -2.39 3.59
N LYS A 110 -9.20 -1.80 3.49
CA LYS A 110 -8.08 -2.34 2.72
C LYS A 110 -7.22 -3.25 3.60
N LYS A 111 -6.91 -4.43 3.09
CA LYS A 111 -6.04 -5.40 3.77
C LYS A 111 -4.65 -4.85 4.03
N VAL A 112 -4.06 -4.17 3.04
CA VAL A 112 -2.74 -3.54 3.17
C VAL A 112 -2.67 -2.52 4.31
N THR A 113 -3.75 -1.77 4.56
CA THR A 113 -3.83 -0.85 5.72
C THR A 113 -3.71 -1.59 7.04
N ILE A 114 -4.39 -2.73 7.16
CA ILE A 114 -4.35 -3.55 8.38
C ILE A 114 -2.97 -4.17 8.57
N GLU A 115 -2.35 -4.64 7.49
CA GLU A 115 -1.00 -5.21 7.53
C GLU A 115 0.04 -4.15 7.96
N ARG A 116 -0.02 -2.94 7.39
CA ARG A 116 0.85 -1.82 7.76
C ARG A 116 0.63 -1.36 9.21
N PHE A 117 -0.63 -1.27 9.65
CA PHE A 117 -0.97 -0.99 11.04
C PHE A 117 -0.38 -2.03 11.99
N ASN A 118 -0.54 -3.33 11.68
CA ASN A 118 0.00 -4.40 12.52
C ASN A 118 1.54 -4.36 12.56
N GLY A 119 2.20 -4.03 11.44
CA GLY A 119 3.66 -3.82 11.39
C GLY A 119 4.12 -2.67 12.29
N TYR A 120 3.39 -1.54 12.28
CA TYR A 120 3.64 -0.42 13.19
C TYR A 120 3.49 -0.85 14.66
N ILE A 121 2.39 -1.49 15.04
CA ILE A 121 2.15 -1.96 16.41
C ILE A 121 3.26 -2.91 16.86
N GLN A 122 3.62 -3.88 16.01
CA GLN A 122 4.69 -4.84 16.33
C GLN A 122 6.04 -4.17 16.58
N ALA A 123 6.41 -3.18 15.73
CA ALA A 123 7.67 -2.47 15.91
C ALA A 123 7.70 -1.62 17.19
N MET A 124 6.59 -0.98 17.55
CA MET A 124 6.45 -0.22 18.79
C MET A 124 6.59 -1.14 20.01
N GLN A 125 5.91 -2.29 20.00
CA GLN A 125 5.98 -3.29 21.06
C GLN A 125 7.39 -3.88 21.24
N GLU A 126 8.05 -4.27 20.16
CA GLU A 126 9.42 -4.82 20.19
C GLU A 126 10.47 -3.79 20.68
N ALA A 127 10.15 -2.51 20.54
CA ALA A 127 11.00 -1.41 21.01
C ALA A 127 10.65 -0.94 22.43
N ASP A 128 9.66 -1.56 23.08
CA ASP A 128 9.10 -1.12 24.37
C ASP A 128 8.69 0.34 24.36
N LEU A 129 8.09 0.79 23.21
CA LEU A 129 7.58 2.14 23.04
C LEU A 129 6.07 2.17 23.21
N GLU A 130 5.60 3.14 24.02
CA GLU A 130 4.20 3.33 24.26
C GLU A 130 3.49 3.91 23.02
N VAL A 131 2.36 3.29 22.64
CA VAL A 131 1.43 3.90 21.71
C VAL A 131 0.44 4.73 22.51
N LYS A 132 0.68 6.05 22.58
CA LYS A 132 -0.15 6.96 23.38
C LYS A 132 -1.56 7.09 22.82
N GLU A 133 -2.49 7.45 23.69
CA GLU A 133 -3.84 7.79 23.28
C GLU A 133 -3.82 8.93 22.24
N GLY A 134 -4.57 8.78 21.16
CA GLY A 134 -4.61 9.75 20.06
C GLY A 134 -3.48 9.60 19.02
N TYR A 135 -2.45 8.79 19.23
CA TYR A 135 -1.37 8.60 18.25
C TYR A 135 -1.79 7.76 17.05
N ILE A 136 -2.87 7.01 17.16
CA ILE A 136 -3.44 6.27 16.03
C ILE A 136 -4.59 7.09 15.44
N GLN A 137 -4.42 7.53 14.20
CA GLN A 137 -5.39 8.33 13.48
C GLN A 137 -5.88 7.56 12.24
N TYR A 138 -7.18 7.28 12.18
CA TYR A 138 -7.76 6.58 11.02
C TYR A 138 -8.24 7.58 9.97
N SER A 139 -7.75 7.45 8.75
CA SER A 139 -8.19 8.25 7.62
C SER A 139 -9.47 7.68 7.00
N SER A 140 -10.21 8.55 6.32
CA SER A 140 -11.29 8.15 5.42
C SER A 140 -10.72 7.61 4.10
N ALA A 141 -11.58 7.29 3.14
CA ALA A 141 -11.15 6.94 1.78
C ALA A 141 -10.56 8.15 1.01
N ASP A 142 -10.79 9.38 1.48
CA ASP A 142 -10.22 10.61 0.91
C ASP A 142 -8.84 10.89 1.53
N TYR A 143 -7.80 10.94 0.72
CA TYR A 143 -6.44 11.24 1.15
C TYR A 143 -6.29 12.61 1.83
N ARG A 144 -7.19 13.57 1.53
CA ARG A 144 -7.24 14.87 2.21
C ARG A 144 -7.44 14.73 3.72
N SER A 145 -8.00 13.62 4.17
CA SER A 145 -8.09 13.31 5.60
C SER A 145 -6.73 13.24 6.30
N GLY A 146 -5.62 13.00 5.57
CA GLY A 146 -4.26 13.10 6.12
C GLY A 146 -3.97 14.46 6.75
N TYR A 147 -4.49 15.54 6.14
CA TYR A 147 -4.39 16.91 6.69
C TYR A 147 -5.13 17.04 8.03
N GLU A 148 -6.36 16.56 8.09
CA GLU A 148 -7.18 16.62 9.32
C GLU A 148 -6.58 15.76 10.44
N ARG A 149 -6.11 14.55 10.09
CA ARG A 149 -5.51 13.62 11.05
C ARG A 149 -4.19 14.15 11.60
N MET A 150 -3.38 14.78 10.74
CA MET A 150 -2.16 15.43 11.20
C MET A 150 -2.47 16.61 12.13
N ASN A 151 -3.47 17.44 11.82
CA ASN A 151 -3.89 18.52 12.71
C ASN A 151 -4.31 17.98 14.09
N ALA A 152 -5.05 16.85 14.13
CA ALA A 152 -5.42 16.21 15.39
C ALA A 152 -4.18 15.76 16.20
N LEU A 153 -3.13 15.26 15.55
CA LEU A 153 -1.86 14.92 16.21
C LEU A 153 -1.12 16.16 16.72
N LEU A 154 -1.17 17.26 15.98
CA LEU A 154 -0.52 18.53 16.38
C LEU A 154 -1.23 19.22 17.54
N ASP A 155 -2.53 18.93 17.76
CA ASP A 155 -3.32 19.49 18.86
C ASP A 155 -3.17 18.68 20.17
N LEU A 156 -2.49 17.53 20.16
CA LEU A 156 -2.24 16.77 21.37
C LEU A 156 -1.31 17.54 22.32
N GLU A 157 -1.57 17.44 23.63
CA GLU A 157 -0.70 17.99 24.67
C GLU A 157 0.73 17.45 24.53
N GLU A 158 0.87 16.17 24.30
CA GLU A 158 2.13 15.53 24.00
C GLU A 158 2.20 15.15 22.52
N ARG A 159 2.81 16.02 21.71
CA ARG A 159 2.94 15.80 20.27
C ARG A 159 3.89 14.67 19.95
N PRO A 160 3.62 13.89 18.90
CA PRO A 160 4.60 12.96 18.35
C PRO A 160 5.78 13.73 17.74
N THR A 161 6.97 13.13 17.76
CA THR A 161 8.17 13.67 17.08
C THR A 161 8.32 13.11 15.67
N ALA A 162 7.64 12.00 15.38
CA ALA A 162 7.55 11.42 14.04
C ALA A 162 6.17 10.84 13.77
N VAL A 163 5.79 10.83 12.50
CA VAL A 163 4.53 10.23 12.03
C VAL A 163 4.82 9.28 10.87
N PHE A 164 4.39 8.02 11.01
CA PHE A 164 4.33 7.08 9.91
C PHE A 164 2.94 7.15 9.29
N CYS A 165 2.87 7.50 8.01
CA CYS A 165 1.64 7.52 7.22
C CYS A 165 1.50 6.24 6.41
N SER A 166 0.28 5.71 6.32
CA SER A 166 -0.01 4.45 5.64
C SER A 166 0.32 4.47 4.15
N ASP A 167 0.34 5.64 3.52
CA ASP A 167 0.78 5.86 2.14
C ASP A 167 1.32 7.29 1.93
N ASP A 168 1.95 7.53 0.77
CA ASP A 168 2.56 8.82 0.45
C ASP A 168 1.52 9.92 0.19
N ALA A 169 0.33 9.56 -0.26
CA ALA A 169 -0.73 10.55 -0.45
C ALA A 169 -1.15 11.13 0.90
N LEU A 170 -1.38 10.29 1.92
CA LEU A 170 -1.64 10.75 3.29
C LEU A 170 -0.47 11.54 3.86
N ALA A 171 0.77 11.08 3.62
CA ALA A 171 1.97 11.78 4.07
C ALA A 171 2.08 13.19 3.47
N SER A 172 1.76 13.37 2.20
CA SER A 172 1.79 14.68 1.54
C SER A 172 0.82 15.68 2.17
N TYR A 173 -0.38 15.23 2.52
CA TYR A 173 -1.35 16.06 3.22
C TYR A 173 -0.95 16.31 4.69
N ALA A 174 -0.31 15.33 5.33
CA ALA A 174 0.24 15.51 6.68
C ALA A 174 1.36 16.55 6.69
N VAL A 175 2.32 16.49 5.74
CA VAL A 175 3.37 17.51 5.58
C VAL A 175 2.74 18.89 5.41
N ARG A 176 1.74 19.03 4.55
CA ARG A 176 1.07 20.31 4.34
C ARG A 176 0.45 20.85 5.63
N ALA A 177 -0.20 20.01 6.45
CA ALA A 177 -0.79 20.44 7.72
C ALA A 177 0.28 21.00 8.67
N VAL A 178 1.46 20.38 8.71
CA VAL A 178 2.60 20.87 9.52
C VAL A 178 3.07 22.24 9.05
N LEU A 179 3.30 22.38 7.74
CA LEU A 179 3.78 23.64 7.13
C LEU A 179 2.75 24.78 7.29
N ASP A 180 1.45 24.50 7.11
CA ASP A 180 0.38 25.50 7.27
C ASP A 180 0.26 26.01 8.72
N ARG A 181 0.77 25.25 9.71
CA ARG A 181 0.90 25.69 11.12
C ARG A 181 2.22 26.42 11.43
N GLY A 182 3.04 26.67 10.41
CA GLY A 182 4.34 27.33 10.58
C GLY A 182 5.41 26.46 11.22
N LEU A 183 5.18 25.15 11.31
CA LEU A 183 6.15 24.17 11.77
C LEU A 183 6.98 23.65 10.58
N ARG A 184 8.13 23.03 10.87
CA ARG A 184 9.07 22.54 9.86
C ARG A 184 9.05 21.04 9.79
N VAL A 185 9.21 20.51 8.59
CA VAL A 185 9.47 19.11 8.30
C VAL A 185 10.85 19.03 7.65
N PRO A 186 11.78 18.28 8.21
CA PRO A 186 11.65 17.29 9.30
C PRO A 186 11.95 17.82 10.71
N GLU A 187 12.40 19.08 10.90
CA GLU A 187 13.05 19.55 12.12
C GLU A 187 12.13 19.57 13.35
N ASP A 188 10.85 19.95 13.18
CA ASP A 188 9.88 20.00 14.28
C ASP A 188 9.09 18.69 14.36
N ILE A 189 8.89 18.01 13.24
CA ILE A 189 8.27 16.67 13.15
C ILE A 189 8.70 15.96 11.89
N SER A 190 9.18 14.73 12.04
CA SER A 190 9.50 13.84 10.91
C SER A 190 8.27 13.14 10.37
N ILE A 191 8.18 13.00 9.03
CA ILE A 191 7.06 12.32 8.37
C ILE A 191 7.59 11.27 7.39
N MET A 192 7.07 10.04 7.51
CA MET A 192 7.42 8.93 6.64
C MET A 192 6.18 8.36 5.97
N GLY A 193 6.27 8.12 4.66
CA GLY A 193 5.21 7.54 3.86
C GLY A 193 5.42 6.06 3.52
N PHE A 194 4.61 5.58 2.57
CA PHE A 194 4.68 4.24 2.00
C PHE A 194 4.20 4.29 0.55
N ASP A 195 4.69 3.44 -0.34
CA ASP A 195 4.40 3.20 -1.75
C ASP A 195 5.45 3.74 -2.74
N ASN A 196 6.26 4.72 -2.36
CA ASN A 196 7.16 5.49 -3.24
C ASN A 196 6.38 6.07 -4.45
N GLN A 197 5.19 6.62 -4.15
CA GLN A 197 4.32 7.20 -5.16
C GLN A 197 4.83 8.58 -5.60
N ARG A 198 4.94 8.79 -6.92
CA ARG A 198 5.24 10.11 -7.45
C ARG A 198 4.05 11.04 -7.24
N ILE A 199 4.20 12.02 -6.35
CA ILE A 199 3.21 13.06 -6.13
C ILE A 199 3.46 14.21 -7.12
N LEU A 200 2.41 14.64 -7.83
CA LEU A 200 2.54 15.68 -8.82
C LEU A 200 2.81 17.05 -8.17
N PRO A 201 3.70 17.88 -8.74
CA PRO A 201 4.10 19.18 -8.15
C PRO A 201 2.96 20.19 -7.99
N ASP A 202 1.87 20.06 -8.75
CA ASP A 202 0.67 20.90 -8.60
C ASP A 202 -0.15 20.55 -7.34
N ARG A 203 0.08 19.37 -6.78
CA ARG A 203 -0.62 18.86 -5.58
C ARG A 203 0.23 18.91 -4.31
N TYR A 204 1.54 18.94 -4.45
CA TYR A 204 2.47 18.91 -3.34
C TYR A 204 3.71 19.77 -3.61
N ARG A 205 4.04 20.68 -2.68
CA ARG A 205 5.17 21.60 -2.75
C ARG A 205 6.05 21.55 -1.48
N GLY A 206 6.02 20.43 -0.76
CA GLY A 206 6.86 20.21 0.42
C GLY A 206 8.18 19.51 0.09
N PRO A 207 8.97 19.17 1.13
CA PRO A 207 10.17 18.38 1.00
C PRO A 207 9.88 16.98 0.48
N GLU A 208 10.83 16.37 -0.22
CA GLU A 208 10.65 15.00 -0.76
C GLU A 208 10.42 13.97 0.36
N ILE A 209 9.36 13.17 0.23
CA ILE A 209 8.91 12.26 1.27
C ILE A 209 9.82 11.04 1.37
N THR A 210 10.42 10.82 2.55
CA THR A 210 11.03 9.54 2.93
C THR A 210 9.94 8.48 3.00
N THR A 211 10.11 7.36 2.30
CA THR A 211 9.02 6.40 2.08
C THR A 211 9.52 4.96 2.02
N VAL A 212 8.58 4.02 2.05
CA VAL A 212 8.81 2.60 1.78
C VAL A 212 8.44 2.31 0.33
N GLU A 213 9.40 1.86 -0.48
CA GLU A 213 9.17 1.49 -1.87
C GLU A 213 8.69 0.05 -2.01
N GLN A 214 7.66 -0.12 -2.82
CA GLN A 214 7.19 -1.41 -3.30
C GLN A 214 7.84 -1.73 -4.65
N PRO A 215 8.27 -2.97 -4.92
CA PRO A 215 8.89 -3.33 -6.20
C PRO A 215 7.85 -3.55 -7.31
N LEU A 216 6.98 -2.56 -7.55
CA LEU A 216 5.83 -2.66 -8.46
C LEU A 216 6.24 -3.00 -9.90
N TYR A 217 7.39 -2.50 -10.37
CA TYR A 217 7.90 -2.85 -11.69
C TYR A 217 8.18 -4.35 -11.81
N THR A 218 8.88 -4.92 -10.82
CA THR A 218 9.20 -6.36 -10.78
C THR A 218 7.93 -7.20 -10.69
N ILE A 219 6.97 -6.79 -9.87
CA ILE A 219 5.67 -7.46 -9.73
C ILE A 219 4.90 -7.45 -11.05
N GLY A 220 4.88 -6.31 -11.75
CA GLY A 220 4.26 -6.19 -13.06
C GLY A 220 4.92 -7.10 -14.11
N MET A 221 6.25 -7.17 -14.14
CA MET A 221 6.99 -8.09 -15.02
C MET A 221 6.68 -9.55 -14.71
N ASP A 222 6.73 -9.93 -13.43
CA ASP A 222 6.47 -11.30 -13.00
C ASP A 222 5.01 -11.71 -13.21
N SER A 223 4.05 -10.80 -13.09
CA SER A 223 2.64 -11.11 -13.33
C SER A 223 2.36 -11.47 -14.81
N ILE A 224 2.92 -10.72 -15.75
CA ILE A 224 2.79 -11.02 -17.18
C ILE A 224 3.52 -12.30 -17.55
N ARG A 225 4.73 -12.50 -17.01
CA ARG A 225 5.48 -13.75 -17.26
C ARG A 225 4.72 -14.97 -16.74
N LEU A 226 4.17 -14.89 -15.52
CA LEU A 226 3.39 -15.97 -14.93
C LEU A 226 2.14 -16.29 -15.75
N VAL A 227 1.40 -15.27 -16.20
CA VAL A 227 0.23 -15.44 -17.09
C VAL A 227 0.67 -16.11 -18.39
N SER A 228 1.73 -15.62 -19.05
CA SER A 228 2.23 -16.17 -20.31
C SER A 228 2.65 -17.65 -20.18
N GLU A 229 3.34 -18.01 -19.10
CA GLU A 229 3.72 -19.39 -18.81
C GLU A 229 2.51 -20.30 -18.59
N ARG A 230 1.46 -19.78 -17.92
CA ARG A 230 0.22 -20.54 -17.67
C ARG A 230 -0.58 -20.78 -18.94
N LEU A 231 -0.71 -19.77 -19.78
CA LEU A 231 -1.44 -19.88 -21.06
C LEU A 231 -0.70 -20.77 -22.09
N SER A 232 0.64 -20.78 -22.05
CA SER A 232 1.44 -21.58 -22.97
C SER A 232 1.58 -23.05 -22.58
N ASN A 233 1.30 -23.41 -21.33
CA ASN A 233 1.53 -24.75 -20.80
C ASN A 233 0.34 -25.17 -19.92
N THR A 234 -0.49 -26.04 -20.49
CA THR A 234 -1.74 -26.51 -19.90
C THR A 234 -1.59 -27.58 -18.82
N ASP A 235 -0.38 -28.11 -18.59
CA ASP A 235 -0.16 -29.05 -17.49
C ASP A 235 -0.45 -28.39 -16.15
N THR A 236 -1.30 -29.00 -15.34
CA THR A 236 -1.76 -28.53 -14.04
C THR A 236 -0.58 -28.16 -13.16
N LYS A 237 -0.44 -26.87 -12.87
CA LYS A 237 0.64 -26.36 -12.05
C LYS A 237 0.09 -25.89 -10.72
N MET A 238 0.84 -26.20 -9.67
CA MET A 238 0.55 -25.67 -8.35
C MET A 238 0.49 -24.12 -8.39
N PRO A 239 -0.46 -23.51 -7.69
CA PRO A 239 -0.52 -22.06 -7.60
C PRO A 239 0.79 -21.47 -7.05
N VAL A 240 1.24 -20.39 -7.65
CA VAL A 240 2.42 -19.64 -7.19
C VAL A 240 1.99 -18.66 -6.10
N ARG A 241 2.69 -18.69 -4.96
CA ARG A 241 2.59 -17.66 -3.92
C ARG A 241 3.98 -17.06 -3.70
N LYS A 242 4.15 -15.80 -4.14
CA LYS A 242 5.43 -15.09 -4.04
C LYS A 242 5.24 -13.83 -3.20
N MET A 243 6.12 -13.63 -2.21
CA MET A 243 6.19 -12.42 -1.40
C MET A 243 7.37 -11.57 -1.89
N TYR A 244 7.15 -10.28 -2.04
CA TYR A 244 8.16 -9.30 -2.42
C TYR A 244 8.49 -8.41 -1.24
N GLU A 245 9.77 -8.28 -0.95
CA GLU A 245 10.28 -7.38 0.07
C GLU A 245 10.17 -5.92 -0.39
N THR A 246 10.07 -5.04 0.60
CA THR A 246 10.07 -3.59 0.41
C THR A 246 11.41 -3.00 0.84
N LYS A 247 11.69 -1.77 0.44
CA LYS A 247 12.89 -1.05 0.88
C LYS A 247 12.57 0.39 1.27
N ILE A 248 13.35 0.95 2.21
CA ILE A 248 13.26 2.36 2.59
C ILE A 248 13.99 3.20 1.55
N ILE A 249 13.35 4.28 1.12
CA ILE A 249 13.93 5.34 0.30
C ILE A 249 14.02 6.59 1.19
N GLU A 250 15.21 6.84 1.69
CA GLU A 250 15.50 8.02 2.50
C GLU A 250 15.51 9.28 1.63
N ARG A 251 14.81 10.33 2.10
CA ARG A 251 14.72 11.65 1.47
C ARG A 251 14.72 12.75 2.55
N GLU A 252 13.95 13.83 2.35
CA GLU A 252 14.07 15.05 3.14
C GLU A 252 13.15 15.11 4.37
N THR A 253 12.09 14.30 4.45
CA THR A 253 11.05 14.45 5.50
C THR A 253 11.36 13.74 6.81
N VAL A 254 12.52 13.12 6.97
CA VAL A 254 12.95 12.47 8.23
C VAL A 254 14.36 12.93 8.59
N CYS A 255 14.54 13.35 9.83
CA CYS A 255 15.86 13.65 10.39
C CYS A 255 16.09 12.89 11.72
N GLU A 256 17.31 12.98 12.22
CA GLU A 256 17.61 12.50 13.58
C GLU A 256 16.98 13.43 14.62
N TYR A 257 16.33 12.87 15.63
CA TYR A 257 15.74 13.62 16.73
C TYR A 257 16.82 13.92 17.78
N HIS A 258 16.96 15.18 18.16
CA HIS A 258 18.00 15.65 19.09
C HIS A 258 17.48 16.01 20.50
N GLY A 259 16.17 15.78 20.80
CA GLY A 259 15.57 16.04 22.10
C GLY A 259 14.97 17.41 22.27
#